data_abbe2f742ee0ec187df22cb722dd03f1
#
_entry.id   abbe2f742ee0ec187df22cb722dd03f1
#
_cell.length_a   1.000
_cell.length_b   1.000
_cell.length_c   1.000
_cell.angle_alpha   90.00
_cell.angle_beta   90.00
_cell.angle_gamma   90.00
#
_symmetry.space_group_name_H-M   'P 1'
#
loop_
_entity.id
_entity.type
_entity.pdbx_description
1 polymer ?
#
loop_
_entity_poly.entity_id
_entity_poly.type
_entity_poly.pdbx_seq_one_letter_code
_entity_poly.pdbx_strand_id
1 'polypeptide(L)'
;MDGSESYNLYIDECGDHYLATYDRNFPIFTLCGILVPLKHLNSLKSAIDDLKQEFWQTTDVILHSRDIRKCEKHFQILFDENIKQRFYSRVNEILSQQGIYVIVCCSVLKEECIRKHGTDADVYGTALKYVLQRSIFCVDDLNAEGGKINIIVERRGKKEDAALLKYYNSLRVTGIHYVSPERLINHI
;
A
#
# COMPACT_ATOMS: atom_id res chain seq x y z
N MET A 1 -12.18 25.77 -13.74
CA MET A 1 -11.25 25.08 -12.84
C MET A 1 -11.56 23.60 -13.01
N ASP A 2 -10.63 22.86 -13.52
CA ASP A 2 -10.76 21.42 -13.74
C ASP A 2 -10.95 20.74 -12.36
N GLY A 3 -12.18 20.24 -12.10
CA GLY A 3 -12.58 19.71 -10.79
C GLY A 3 -12.13 18.28 -10.55
N SER A 4 -11.07 17.80 -11.24
CA SER A 4 -10.57 16.46 -11.06
C SER A 4 -9.92 16.32 -9.67
N GLU A 5 -10.45 15.45 -8.84
CA GLU A 5 -9.89 15.14 -7.53
C GLU A 5 -8.57 14.40 -7.68
N SER A 6 -7.56 14.77 -6.89
CA SER A 6 -6.25 14.12 -6.87
C SER A 6 -6.11 13.22 -5.64
N TYR A 7 -5.40 12.11 -5.82
CA TYR A 7 -5.21 11.05 -4.83
C TYR A 7 -3.74 10.73 -4.64
N ASN A 8 -3.37 10.30 -3.45
CA ASN A 8 -2.12 9.61 -3.19
C ASN A 8 -2.42 8.11 -3.00
N LEU A 9 -1.68 7.27 -3.73
CA LEU A 9 -1.68 5.81 -3.56
C LEU A 9 -0.38 5.41 -2.86
N TYR A 10 -0.46 5.12 -1.56
CA TYR A 10 0.65 4.62 -0.77
C TYR A 10 0.70 3.09 -0.89
N ILE A 11 1.83 2.55 -1.34
CA ILE A 11 2.00 1.11 -1.60
C ILE A 11 3.06 0.55 -0.66
N ASP A 12 2.73 -0.56 0.00
CA ASP A 12 3.63 -1.34 0.84
C ASP A 12 3.37 -2.85 0.66
N GLU A 13 4.35 -3.69 1.01
CA GLU A 13 4.28 -5.13 0.85
C GLU A 13 4.33 -5.89 2.17
N CYS A 14 3.73 -7.08 2.17
CA CYS A 14 3.86 -8.08 3.22
C CYS A 14 4.29 -9.42 2.62
N GLY A 15 5.37 -9.98 3.15
CA GLY A 15 6.04 -11.16 2.60
C GLY A 15 7.08 -10.80 1.54
N ASP A 16 7.96 -11.75 1.23
CA ASP A 16 8.90 -11.62 0.12
C ASP A 16 8.25 -12.05 -1.20
N HIS A 17 8.75 -11.57 -2.32
CA HIS A 17 8.22 -11.88 -3.66
C HIS A 17 9.01 -13.01 -4.37
N TYR A 18 9.99 -13.61 -3.69
CA TYR A 18 10.78 -14.71 -4.26
C TYR A 18 10.01 -16.02 -4.24
N LEU A 19 10.03 -16.76 -5.35
CA LEU A 19 9.34 -18.04 -5.49
C LEU A 19 10.29 -19.23 -5.28
N ALA A 20 11.54 -19.10 -5.71
CA ALA A 20 12.50 -20.19 -5.61
C ALA A 20 12.93 -20.53 -4.18
N THR A 21 12.91 -19.53 -3.28
CA THR A 21 13.40 -19.62 -1.89
C THR A 21 12.41 -19.07 -0.88
N TYR A 22 11.11 -19.19 -1.13
CA TYR A 22 10.09 -18.62 -0.26
C TYR A 22 9.96 -19.36 1.09
N ASP A 23 9.56 -18.64 2.12
CA ASP A 23 9.22 -19.21 3.43
C ASP A 23 7.93 -20.04 3.32
N ARG A 24 8.02 -21.36 3.54
CA ARG A 24 6.87 -22.28 3.52
C ARG A 24 5.88 -22.03 4.65
N ASN A 25 6.31 -21.41 5.76
CA ASN A 25 5.41 -21.04 6.84
C ASN A 25 4.63 -19.75 6.54
N PHE A 26 5.08 -18.99 5.52
CA PHE A 26 4.39 -17.79 5.05
C PHE A 26 4.38 -17.77 3.51
N PRO A 27 3.60 -18.68 2.86
CA PRO A 27 3.62 -18.87 1.41
C PRO A 27 2.77 -17.82 0.66
N ILE A 28 2.72 -16.61 1.18
CA ILE A 28 1.90 -15.52 0.64
C ILE A 28 2.77 -14.29 0.42
N PHE A 29 2.55 -13.62 -0.72
CA PHE A 29 3.00 -12.25 -0.96
C PHE A 29 1.77 -11.36 -1.13
N THR A 30 1.69 -10.26 -0.41
CA THR A 30 0.60 -9.28 -0.54
C THR A 30 1.18 -7.91 -0.82
N LEU A 31 0.71 -7.26 -1.88
CA LEU A 31 0.94 -5.85 -2.13
C LEU A 31 -0.34 -5.09 -1.77
N CYS A 32 -0.21 -4.10 -0.90
CA CYS A 32 -1.33 -3.29 -0.43
C CYS A 32 -1.14 -1.84 -0.84
N GLY A 33 -2.19 -1.23 -1.40
CA GLY A 33 -2.26 0.19 -1.69
C GLY A 33 -3.34 0.86 -0.85
N ILE A 34 -3.02 2.02 -0.26
CA ILE A 34 -4.00 2.89 0.39
C ILE A 34 -4.18 4.12 -0.48
N LEU A 35 -5.34 4.25 -1.09
CA LEU A 35 -5.72 5.36 -1.96
C LEU A 35 -6.40 6.45 -1.12
N VAL A 36 -5.76 7.61 -0.97
CA VAL A 36 -6.20 8.72 -0.13
C VAL A 36 -6.47 9.95 -0.98
N PRO A 37 -7.70 10.49 -1.03
CA PRO A 37 -7.97 11.79 -1.64
C PRO A 37 -7.13 12.89 -0.97
N LEU A 38 -6.51 13.78 -1.74
CA LEU A 38 -5.66 14.83 -1.19
C LEU A 38 -6.39 15.72 -0.16
N LYS A 39 -7.69 15.92 -0.32
CA LYS A 39 -8.53 16.68 0.63
C LYS A 39 -8.58 16.05 2.03
N HIS A 40 -8.35 14.74 2.15
CA HIS A 40 -8.37 14.01 3.43
C HIS A 40 -6.97 13.76 4.02
N LEU A 41 -5.91 14.14 3.31
CA LEU A 41 -4.54 13.84 3.71
C LEU A 41 -4.17 14.47 5.06
N ASN A 42 -4.56 15.72 5.27
CA ASN A 42 -4.27 16.44 6.51
C ASN A 42 -5.04 15.85 7.70
N SER A 43 -6.30 15.46 7.52
CA SER A 43 -7.10 14.87 8.60
C SER A 43 -6.55 13.49 8.99
N LEU A 44 -6.17 12.67 8.00
CA LEU A 44 -5.53 11.36 8.27
C LEU A 44 -4.17 11.52 8.95
N LYS A 45 -3.36 12.47 8.49
CA LYS A 45 -2.07 12.80 9.13
C LYS A 45 -2.28 13.24 10.57
N SER A 46 -3.22 14.14 10.84
CA SER A 46 -3.52 14.61 12.20
C SER A 46 -3.94 13.44 13.09
N ALA A 47 -4.83 12.56 12.64
CA ALA A 47 -5.26 11.40 13.41
C ALA A 47 -4.10 10.44 13.78
N ILE A 48 -3.14 10.25 12.85
CA ILE A 48 -1.92 9.47 13.11
C ILE A 48 -0.98 10.20 14.07
N ASP A 49 -0.82 11.51 13.93
CA ASP A 49 0.02 12.32 14.81
C ASP A 49 -0.58 12.35 16.23
N ASP A 50 -1.90 12.48 16.37
CA ASP A 50 -2.61 12.41 17.65
C ASP A 50 -2.43 11.03 18.33
N LEU A 51 -2.52 9.94 17.56
CA LEU A 51 -2.19 8.60 18.04
C LEU A 51 -0.77 8.54 18.60
N LYS A 52 0.21 9.03 17.85
CA LYS A 52 1.62 9.03 18.28
C LYS A 52 1.83 9.90 19.51
N GLN A 53 1.21 11.07 19.56
CA GLN A 53 1.28 11.98 20.70
C GLN A 53 0.67 11.35 21.97
N GLU A 54 -0.43 10.62 21.84
CA GLU A 54 -1.08 9.93 22.95
C GLU A 54 -0.19 8.88 23.62
N PHE A 55 0.54 8.07 22.82
CA PHE A 55 1.29 6.93 23.33
C PHE A 55 2.77 7.25 23.60
N TRP A 56 3.38 8.19 22.86
CA TRP A 56 4.82 8.47 22.94
C TRP A 56 5.18 9.92 23.21
N GLN A 57 4.20 10.83 23.27
CA GLN A 57 4.40 12.27 23.46
C GLN A 57 5.30 12.92 22.38
N THR A 58 5.40 12.29 21.21
CA THR A 58 6.13 12.77 20.04
C THR A 58 5.50 12.20 18.78
N THR A 59 5.64 12.89 17.65
CA THR A 59 5.19 12.44 16.34
C THR A 59 6.28 11.73 15.54
N ASP A 60 7.51 11.63 16.07
CA ASP A 60 8.66 11.09 15.33
C ASP A 60 8.70 9.56 15.26
N VAL A 61 7.82 8.87 16.00
CA VAL A 61 7.73 7.41 15.99
C VAL A 61 7.26 6.91 14.63
N ILE A 62 8.04 6.02 14.01
CA ILE A 62 7.64 5.33 12.78
C ILE A 62 6.83 4.09 13.17
N LEU A 63 5.58 4.01 12.69
CA LEU A 63 4.68 2.88 12.95
C LEU A 63 5.04 1.69 12.04
N HIS A 64 6.12 0.98 12.38
CA HIS A 64 6.56 -0.18 11.62
C HIS A 64 5.89 -1.45 12.14
N SER A 65 5.14 -2.15 11.29
CA SER A 65 4.28 -3.28 11.68
C SER A 65 5.04 -4.41 12.38
N ARG A 66 6.29 -4.70 11.97
CA ARG A 66 7.15 -5.69 12.62
C ARG A 66 7.49 -5.28 14.06
N ASP A 67 7.89 -4.02 14.27
CA ASP A 67 8.28 -3.52 15.58
C ASP A 67 7.07 -3.47 16.52
N ILE A 68 5.88 -3.10 15.99
CA ILE A 68 4.61 -3.16 16.74
C ILE A 68 4.30 -4.59 17.20
N ARG A 69 4.32 -5.57 16.28
CA ARG A 69 3.98 -6.97 16.58
C ARG A 69 4.95 -7.62 17.55
N LYS A 70 6.23 -7.23 17.51
CA LYS A 70 7.29 -7.77 18.38
C LYS A 70 7.51 -6.95 19.63
N CYS A 71 6.78 -5.86 19.82
CA CYS A 71 6.98 -4.91 20.92
C CYS A 71 8.44 -4.45 21.01
N GLU A 72 9.09 -4.19 19.87
CA GLU A 72 10.48 -3.72 19.78
C GLU A 72 10.56 -2.18 19.81
N LYS A 73 11.70 -1.61 20.16
CA LYS A 73 12.00 -0.16 20.16
C LYS A 73 10.98 0.65 20.99
N HIS A 74 10.32 1.62 20.38
CA HIS A 74 9.29 2.45 21.02
C HIS A 74 8.03 1.66 21.42
N PHE A 75 7.85 0.45 20.85
CA PHE A 75 6.65 -0.36 21.07
C PHE A 75 6.76 -1.30 22.29
N GLN A 76 7.83 -1.23 23.09
CA GLN A 76 7.95 -1.98 24.35
C GLN A 76 6.82 -1.64 25.34
N ILE A 77 6.23 -0.46 25.24
CA ILE A 77 5.04 -0.08 26.04
C ILE A 77 3.85 -1.02 25.80
N LEU A 78 3.79 -1.71 24.65
CA LEU A 78 2.74 -2.67 24.27
C LEU A 78 2.92 -4.04 24.96
N PHE A 79 3.92 -4.25 25.80
CA PHE A 79 3.96 -5.38 26.73
C PHE A 79 2.89 -5.24 27.82
N ASP A 80 2.48 -4.02 28.17
CA ASP A 80 1.29 -3.79 29.00
C ASP A 80 0.03 -4.03 28.16
N GLU A 81 -0.77 -5.02 28.55
CA GLU A 81 -1.94 -5.45 27.79
C GLU A 81 -3.02 -4.35 27.71
N ASN A 82 -3.17 -3.51 28.75
CA ASN A 82 -4.13 -2.40 28.72
C ASN A 82 -3.71 -1.32 27.70
N ILE A 83 -2.41 -0.99 27.66
CA ILE A 83 -1.85 -0.05 26.69
C ILE A 83 -2.00 -0.61 25.28
N LYS A 84 -1.70 -1.89 25.10
CA LYS A 84 -1.82 -2.59 23.83
C LYS A 84 -3.26 -2.59 23.29
N GLN A 85 -4.23 -2.96 24.12
CA GLN A 85 -5.65 -2.93 23.74
C GLN A 85 -6.10 -1.52 23.34
N ARG A 86 -5.73 -0.50 24.15
CA ARG A 86 -6.03 0.90 23.83
C ARG A 86 -5.37 1.34 22.50
N PHE A 87 -4.10 0.98 22.28
CA PHE A 87 -3.40 1.28 21.05
C PHE A 87 -4.11 0.69 19.82
N TYR A 88 -4.44 -0.61 19.83
CA TYR A 88 -5.15 -1.25 18.73
C TYR A 88 -6.57 -0.72 18.54
N SER A 89 -7.26 -0.34 19.62
CA SER A 89 -8.57 0.33 19.52
C SER A 89 -8.44 1.66 18.74
N ARG A 90 -7.46 2.49 19.10
CA ARG A 90 -7.19 3.76 18.44
C ARG A 90 -6.80 3.59 16.96
N VAL A 91 -5.95 2.59 16.66
CA VAL A 91 -5.62 2.25 15.27
C VAL A 91 -6.86 1.83 14.50
N ASN A 92 -7.71 0.97 15.09
CA ASN A 92 -8.95 0.53 14.45
C ASN A 92 -9.93 1.69 14.22
N GLU A 93 -10.03 2.65 15.14
CA GLU A 93 -10.84 3.86 14.95
C GLU A 93 -10.39 4.66 13.73
N ILE A 94 -9.07 4.86 13.55
CA ILE A 94 -8.51 5.53 12.37
C ILE A 94 -8.81 4.73 11.11
N LEU A 95 -8.59 3.40 11.14
CA LEU A 95 -8.81 2.52 10.00
C LEU A 95 -10.30 2.28 9.66
N SER A 96 -11.22 2.61 10.57
CA SER A 96 -12.67 2.46 10.36
C SER A 96 -13.34 3.72 9.82
N GLN A 97 -12.60 4.80 9.60
CA GLN A 97 -13.15 6.06 9.07
C GLN A 97 -13.57 5.87 7.60
N GLN A 98 -14.88 5.77 7.37
CA GLN A 98 -15.43 5.57 6.03
C GLN A 98 -15.27 6.82 5.15
N GLY A 99 -14.97 6.60 3.87
CA GLY A 99 -14.89 7.67 2.86
C GLY A 99 -13.62 8.50 2.86
N ILE A 100 -12.68 8.27 3.81
CA ILE A 100 -11.41 8.99 3.88
C ILE A 100 -10.35 8.36 2.97
N TYR A 101 -10.40 7.05 2.79
CA TYR A 101 -9.48 6.30 1.92
C TYR A 101 -10.10 4.99 1.45
N VAL A 102 -9.46 4.39 0.44
CA VAL A 102 -9.78 3.04 -0.05
C VAL A 102 -8.54 2.16 0.06
N ILE A 103 -8.71 0.94 0.58
CA ILE A 103 -7.64 -0.06 0.63
C ILE A 103 -7.80 -1.01 -0.55
N VAL A 104 -6.74 -1.16 -1.34
CA VAL A 104 -6.65 -2.06 -2.49
C VAL A 104 -5.51 -3.04 -2.25
N CYS A 105 -5.81 -4.32 -2.12
CA CYS A 105 -4.80 -5.36 -1.90
C CYS A 105 -4.84 -6.43 -2.99
N CYS A 106 -3.65 -6.92 -3.36
CA CYS A 106 -3.47 -8.10 -4.19
C CYS A 106 -2.59 -9.11 -3.46
N SER A 107 -3.14 -10.27 -3.16
CA SER A 107 -2.40 -11.38 -2.55
C SER A 107 -2.11 -12.46 -3.56
N VAL A 108 -0.86 -12.94 -3.59
CA VAL A 108 -0.40 -14.04 -4.44
C VAL A 108 -0.08 -15.23 -3.56
N LEU A 109 -0.76 -16.35 -3.78
CA LEU A 109 -0.44 -17.63 -3.18
C LEU A 109 0.74 -18.23 -3.96
N LYS A 110 1.91 -18.30 -3.33
CA LYS A 110 3.16 -18.66 -4.00
C LYS A 110 3.14 -20.06 -4.58
N GLU A 111 2.61 -21.04 -3.86
CA GLU A 111 2.49 -22.42 -4.34
C GLU A 111 1.63 -22.52 -5.61
N GLU A 112 0.50 -21.84 -5.64
CA GLU A 112 -0.36 -21.77 -6.80
C GLU A 112 0.31 -21.04 -7.98
N CYS A 113 1.04 -19.98 -7.69
CA CYS A 113 1.79 -19.21 -8.68
C CYS A 113 2.88 -20.09 -9.32
N ILE A 114 3.67 -20.81 -8.50
CA ILE A 114 4.70 -21.73 -8.97
C ILE A 114 4.08 -22.83 -9.85
N ARG A 115 2.98 -23.43 -9.39
CA ARG A 115 2.28 -24.49 -10.12
C ARG A 115 1.80 -24.05 -11.51
N LYS A 116 1.34 -22.79 -11.64
CA LYS A 116 0.80 -22.26 -12.88
C LYS A 116 1.81 -21.61 -13.80
N HIS A 117 2.84 -20.96 -13.23
CA HIS A 117 3.71 -20.05 -13.97
C HIS A 117 5.20 -20.33 -13.76
N GLY A 118 5.57 -21.29 -12.89
CA GLY A 118 6.97 -21.60 -12.54
C GLY A 118 7.55 -20.63 -11.51
N THR A 119 8.81 -20.89 -11.15
CA THR A 119 9.54 -20.14 -10.12
C THR A 119 10.06 -18.78 -10.58
N ASP A 120 10.07 -18.52 -11.89
CA ASP A 120 10.58 -17.28 -12.49
C ASP A 120 9.47 -16.23 -12.71
N ALA A 121 8.23 -16.52 -12.26
CA ALA A 121 7.12 -15.61 -12.41
C ALA A 121 7.35 -14.30 -11.63
N ASP A 122 7.02 -13.17 -12.26
CA ASP A 122 7.11 -11.85 -11.66
C ASP A 122 5.90 -11.61 -10.72
N VAL A 123 6.06 -12.01 -9.47
CA VAL A 123 5.03 -11.87 -8.43
C VAL A 123 4.76 -10.41 -8.09
N TYR A 124 5.83 -9.61 -7.92
CA TYR A 124 5.70 -8.21 -7.57
C TYR A 124 5.02 -7.40 -8.68
N GLY A 125 5.51 -7.54 -9.91
CA GLY A 125 4.92 -6.83 -11.04
C GLY A 125 3.48 -7.25 -11.32
N THR A 126 3.13 -8.51 -11.12
CA THR A 126 1.75 -8.99 -11.22
C THR A 126 0.87 -8.32 -10.17
N ALA A 127 1.27 -8.33 -8.90
CA ALA A 127 0.53 -7.69 -7.83
C ALA A 127 0.39 -6.18 -8.04
N LEU A 128 1.47 -5.51 -8.48
CA LEU A 128 1.47 -4.08 -8.79
C LEU A 128 0.45 -3.73 -9.90
N LYS A 129 0.41 -4.52 -10.98
CA LYS A 129 -0.60 -4.32 -12.05
C LYS A 129 -2.01 -4.35 -11.49
N TYR A 130 -2.34 -5.32 -10.63
CA TYR A 130 -3.67 -5.42 -10.04
C TYR A 130 -3.98 -4.26 -9.10
N VAL A 131 -3.03 -3.84 -8.25
CA VAL A 131 -3.21 -2.69 -7.35
C VAL A 131 -3.45 -1.42 -8.16
N LEU A 132 -2.64 -1.14 -9.18
CA LEU A 132 -2.81 0.03 -10.04
C LEU A 132 -4.14 0.01 -10.80
N GLN A 133 -4.49 -1.13 -11.41
CA GLN A 133 -5.74 -1.30 -12.12
C GLN A 133 -6.96 -1.02 -11.23
N ARG A 134 -6.99 -1.62 -10.04
CA ARG A 134 -8.10 -1.44 -9.11
C ARG A 134 -8.17 -0.02 -8.55
N SER A 135 -7.01 0.62 -8.32
CA SER A 135 -6.97 2.02 -7.90
C SER A 135 -7.54 2.95 -8.96
N ILE A 136 -7.22 2.74 -10.25
CA ILE A 136 -7.80 3.49 -11.36
C ILE A 136 -9.32 3.30 -11.42
N PHE A 137 -9.80 2.05 -11.33
CA PHE A 137 -11.25 1.78 -11.34
C PHE A 137 -11.96 2.44 -10.14
N CYS A 138 -11.35 2.39 -8.93
CA CYS A 138 -11.92 3.09 -7.78
C CYS A 138 -12.02 4.60 -8.01
N VAL A 139 -11.01 5.22 -8.64
CA VAL A 139 -11.04 6.66 -8.94
C VAL A 139 -12.11 6.99 -9.98
N ASP A 140 -12.27 6.16 -11.01
CA ASP A 140 -13.33 6.34 -12.01
C ASP A 140 -14.73 6.22 -11.39
N ASP A 141 -14.93 5.26 -10.46
CA ASP A 141 -16.19 5.07 -9.77
C ASP A 141 -16.52 6.23 -8.81
N LEU A 142 -15.49 6.85 -8.22
CA LEU A 142 -15.64 7.98 -7.30
C LEU A 142 -15.78 9.33 -8.02
N ASN A 143 -15.21 9.47 -9.21
CA ASN A 143 -15.19 10.70 -9.99
C ASN A 143 -15.57 10.41 -11.44
N ALA A 144 -16.66 11.00 -11.89
CA ALA A 144 -17.16 10.82 -13.25
C ALA A 144 -16.17 11.25 -14.36
N GLU A 145 -15.10 12.01 -14.03
CA GLU A 145 -14.10 12.52 -14.96
C GLU A 145 -12.68 12.47 -14.33
N GLY A 146 -12.00 11.36 -14.48
CA GLY A 146 -10.54 11.22 -14.46
C GLY A 146 -9.74 11.89 -13.33
N GLY A 147 -9.82 11.39 -12.09
CA GLY A 147 -8.94 11.84 -11.02
C GLY A 147 -7.48 11.45 -11.25
N LYS A 148 -6.55 12.19 -10.65
CA LYS A 148 -5.10 11.93 -10.73
C LYS A 148 -4.62 11.14 -9.52
N ILE A 149 -3.73 10.17 -9.75
CA ILE A 149 -3.15 9.31 -8.72
C ILE A 149 -1.64 9.54 -8.66
N ASN A 150 -1.13 10.01 -7.54
CA ASN A 150 0.31 10.04 -7.25
C ASN A 150 0.68 8.71 -6.57
N ILE A 151 1.59 7.94 -7.17
CA ILE A 151 2.07 6.68 -6.58
C ILE A 151 3.23 6.97 -5.64
N ILE A 152 3.13 6.47 -4.41
CA ILE A 152 4.13 6.62 -3.36
C ILE A 152 4.49 5.22 -2.86
N VAL A 153 5.76 4.83 -3.05
CA VAL A 153 6.30 3.53 -2.65
C VAL A 153 7.45 3.75 -1.68
N GLU A 154 7.56 2.90 -0.66
CA GLU A 154 8.70 2.95 0.24
C GLU A 154 10.00 2.65 -0.52
N ARG A 155 11.05 3.38 -0.19
CA ARG A 155 12.37 3.22 -0.81
C ARG A 155 13.01 1.92 -0.34
N ARG A 156 13.40 1.05 -1.28
CA ARG A 156 14.00 -0.25 -1.00
C ARG A 156 15.48 -0.35 -1.31
N GLY A 157 15.98 0.55 -2.13
CA GLY A 157 17.38 0.61 -2.55
C GLY A 157 17.54 1.00 -4.00
N LYS A 158 18.71 1.49 -4.37
CA LYS A 158 18.94 2.05 -5.71
C LYS A 158 18.62 1.09 -6.86
N LYS A 159 18.92 -0.22 -6.70
CA LYS A 159 18.69 -1.22 -7.75
C LYS A 159 17.21 -1.56 -7.88
N GLU A 160 16.56 -1.83 -6.77
CA GLU A 160 15.14 -2.16 -6.68
C GLU A 160 14.28 -0.99 -7.15
N ASP A 161 14.61 0.23 -6.69
CA ASP A 161 13.90 1.46 -7.09
C ASP A 161 14.04 1.71 -8.59
N ALA A 162 15.26 1.53 -9.17
CA ALA A 162 15.48 1.66 -10.60
C ALA A 162 14.74 0.59 -11.43
N ALA A 163 14.71 -0.66 -10.94
CA ALA A 163 13.96 -1.74 -11.58
C ALA A 163 12.45 -1.46 -11.56
N LEU A 164 11.93 -1.01 -10.42
CA LEU A 164 10.52 -0.63 -10.28
C LEU A 164 10.15 0.52 -11.21
N LEU A 165 10.97 1.57 -11.27
CA LEU A 165 10.74 2.70 -12.18
C LEU A 165 10.76 2.26 -13.66
N LYS A 166 11.72 1.41 -14.04
CA LYS A 166 11.78 0.84 -15.40
C LYS A 166 10.53 0.03 -15.72
N TYR A 167 10.09 -0.80 -14.78
CA TYR A 167 8.88 -1.60 -14.92
C TYR A 167 7.65 -0.70 -15.08
N TYR A 168 7.47 0.28 -14.19
CA TYR A 168 6.39 1.26 -14.29
C TYR A 168 6.38 2.00 -15.64
N ASN A 169 7.54 2.45 -16.11
CA ASN A 169 7.64 3.10 -17.43
C ASN A 169 7.25 2.16 -18.57
N SER A 170 7.53 0.85 -18.46
CA SER A 170 7.05 -0.12 -19.46
C SER A 170 5.52 -0.23 -19.46
N LEU A 171 4.87 -0.18 -18.30
CA LEU A 171 3.40 -0.20 -18.21
C LEU A 171 2.76 1.03 -18.86
N ARG A 172 3.40 2.19 -18.80
CA ARG A 172 2.92 3.40 -19.51
C ARG A 172 2.91 3.24 -21.03
N VAL A 173 3.73 2.35 -21.55
CA VAL A 173 3.78 2.05 -23.00
C VAL A 173 2.83 0.91 -23.37
N THR A 174 2.77 -0.14 -22.54
CA THR A 174 2.01 -1.36 -22.86
C THR A 174 0.58 -1.35 -22.32
N GLY A 175 0.29 -0.48 -21.36
CA GLY A 175 -0.94 -0.55 -20.55
C GLY A 175 -0.92 -1.69 -19.55
N ILE A 176 -2.04 -1.84 -18.87
CA ILE A 176 -2.35 -2.94 -17.94
C ILE A 176 -3.63 -3.60 -18.46
N HIS A 177 -3.87 -4.87 -18.14
CA HIS A 177 -5.10 -5.55 -18.51
C HIS A 177 -6.34 -4.71 -18.14
N TYR A 178 -7.21 -4.42 -19.12
CA TYR A 178 -8.38 -3.51 -19.04
C TYR A 178 -8.07 -2.01 -18.83
N VAL A 179 -6.80 -1.58 -18.84
CA VAL A 179 -6.41 -0.18 -18.75
C VAL A 179 -5.45 0.12 -19.89
N SER A 180 -5.89 0.89 -20.89
CA SER A 180 -5.03 1.29 -22.02
C SER A 180 -3.87 2.18 -21.57
N PRO A 181 -2.80 2.28 -22.37
CA PRO A 181 -1.70 3.20 -22.08
C PRO A 181 -2.17 4.64 -21.85
N GLU A 182 -3.08 5.16 -22.68
CA GLU A 182 -3.62 6.52 -22.57
C GLU A 182 -4.37 6.69 -21.25
N ARG A 183 -5.21 5.71 -20.86
CA ARG A 183 -5.96 5.76 -19.61
C ARG A 183 -5.02 5.70 -18.41
N LEU A 184 -3.97 4.87 -18.46
CA LEU A 184 -2.95 4.80 -17.41
C LEU A 184 -2.24 6.15 -17.27
N ILE A 185 -1.78 6.78 -18.36
CA ILE A 185 -1.10 8.08 -18.35
C ILE A 185 -2.03 9.20 -17.88
N ASN A 186 -3.32 9.10 -18.18
CA ASN A 186 -4.28 10.11 -17.75
C ASN A 186 -4.54 10.08 -16.24
N HIS A 187 -4.40 8.94 -15.58
CA HIS A 187 -4.61 8.80 -14.13
C HIS A 187 -3.33 8.91 -13.31
N ILE A 188 -2.17 8.49 -13.85
CA ILE A 188 -0.93 8.33 -13.05
C ILE A 188 0.22 9.11 -13.69
#